data_4f994d9a884020943a40de2d23ed5485
#
_entry.id   4f994d9a884020943a40de2d23ed5485
#
_cell.length_a   1.000
_cell.length_b   1.000
_cell.length_c   1.000
_cell.angle_alpha   90.00
_cell.angle_beta   90.00
_cell.angle_gamma   90.00
#
_symmetry.space_group_name_H-M   'P 1'
#
loop_
_entity.id
_entity.type
_entity.pdbx_description
1 polymer ?
#
loop_
_entity_poly.entity_id
_entity_poly.type
_entity_poly.pdbx_seq_one_letter_code
_entity_poly.pdbx_strand_id
1 'polypeptide(L)'
;QALDLGTGSGILAISLALRHPQLQLTAGDLSPEALAIAKENGISLQATVDWLVTDVCQGLPQDRAYDLVVSNPPYISEAELDLMDESVKRYEPSMALFAEQGGLAFYRQLAKQIGSYLKPSACLILEIGFRQGQAVVDIFRRAFPQAKVSCHQDLNGRDRYVQVEINE
;
A
#
# COMPACT_ATOMS: atom_id res chain seq x y z
N GLN A 1 -13.67 -4.57 7.02
CA GLN A 1 -12.98 -3.27 6.96
C GLN A 1 -11.76 -3.39 6.06
N ALA A 2 -11.48 -2.36 5.24
CA ALA A 2 -10.30 -2.34 4.41
C ALA A 2 -9.49 -1.05 4.62
N LEU A 3 -8.18 -1.15 4.40
CA LEU A 3 -7.22 -0.07 4.55
C LEU A 3 -6.40 0.06 3.26
N ASP A 4 -6.28 1.27 2.73
CA ASP A 4 -5.37 1.64 1.65
C ASP A 4 -4.28 2.56 2.21
N LEU A 5 -3.03 2.15 2.17
CA LEU A 5 -1.87 2.90 2.68
C LEU A 5 -1.03 3.47 1.54
N GLY A 6 -0.67 4.75 1.64
CA GLY A 6 -0.05 5.47 0.53
C GLY A 6 -1.05 5.66 -0.62
N THR A 7 -2.24 6.13 -0.28
CA THR A 7 -3.38 6.15 -1.20
C THR A 7 -3.19 7.10 -2.39
N GLY A 8 -2.29 8.09 -2.28
CA GLY A 8 -2.03 9.06 -3.33
C GLY A 8 -3.29 9.81 -3.77
N SER A 9 -3.68 9.66 -5.02
CA SER A 9 -4.92 10.25 -5.58
C SER A 9 -6.21 9.53 -5.15
N GLY A 10 -6.13 8.47 -4.34
CA GLY A 10 -7.27 7.71 -3.86
C GLY A 10 -7.75 6.61 -4.79
N ILE A 11 -7.02 6.28 -5.86
CA ILE A 11 -7.52 5.40 -6.92
C ILE A 11 -7.90 4.00 -6.43
N LEU A 12 -7.09 3.38 -5.54
CA LEU A 12 -7.38 2.05 -5.00
C LEU A 12 -8.58 2.10 -4.05
N ALA A 13 -8.55 3.02 -3.07
CA ALA A 13 -9.63 3.18 -2.10
C ALA A 13 -10.98 3.48 -2.79
N ILE A 14 -11.00 4.44 -3.72
CA ILE A 14 -12.21 4.81 -4.46
C ILE A 14 -12.72 3.63 -5.29
N SER A 15 -11.83 2.92 -6.00
CA SER A 15 -12.21 1.76 -6.80
C SER A 15 -12.82 0.65 -5.95
N LEU A 16 -12.25 0.39 -4.77
CA LEU A 16 -12.78 -0.59 -3.82
C LEU A 16 -14.14 -0.15 -3.27
N ALA A 17 -14.29 1.12 -2.86
CA ALA A 17 -15.55 1.64 -2.33
C ALA A 17 -16.70 1.55 -3.34
N LEU A 18 -16.44 1.90 -4.60
CA LEU A 18 -17.45 1.85 -5.66
C LEU A 18 -17.86 0.42 -6.04
N ARG A 19 -16.90 -0.51 -6.05
CA ARG A 19 -17.16 -1.92 -6.40
C ARG A 19 -17.77 -2.72 -5.24
N HIS A 20 -17.49 -2.31 -4.01
CA HIS A 20 -17.87 -2.99 -2.78
C HIS A 20 -18.45 -2.01 -1.76
N PRO A 21 -19.66 -1.46 -1.99
CA PRO A 21 -20.25 -0.42 -1.13
C PRO A 21 -20.44 -0.82 0.34
N GLN A 22 -20.42 -2.12 0.62
CA GLN A 22 -20.50 -2.66 1.98
C GLN A 22 -19.16 -2.57 2.76
N LEU A 23 -18.04 -2.31 2.08
CA LEU A 23 -16.75 -2.15 2.75
C LEU A 23 -16.69 -0.81 3.49
N GLN A 24 -16.18 -0.88 4.71
CA GLN A 24 -15.75 0.31 5.44
C GLN A 24 -14.29 0.57 5.08
N LEU A 25 -14.06 1.58 4.25
CA LEU A 25 -12.74 1.94 3.71
C LEU A 25 -12.10 3.05 4.55
N THR A 26 -10.87 2.80 4.97
CA THR A 26 -9.94 3.82 5.47
C THR A 26 -8.82 3.97 4.45
N ALA A 27 -8.43 5.20 4.14
CA ALA A 27 -7.31 5.48 3.26
C ALA A 27 -6.36 6.48 3.91
N GLY A 28 -5.09 6.13 3.97
CA GLY A 28 -4.04 6.91 4.59
C GLY A 28 -2.95 7.33 3.62
N ASP A 29 -2.43 8.54 3.81
CA ASP A 29 -1.25 9.03 3.11
C ASP A 29 -0.45 9.96 4.02
N LEU A 30 0.86 10.04 3.79
CA LEU A 30 1.74 10.96 4.51
C LEU A 30 1.55 12.41 4.03
N SER A 31 1.19 12.61 2.75
CA SER A 31 0.98 13.94 2.15
C SER A 31 -0.46 14.43 2.33
N PRO A 32 -0.67 15.54 3.06
CA PRO A 32 -1.97 16.19 3.13
C PRO A 32 -2.47 16.68 1.77
N GLU A 33 -1.54 17.03 0.85
CA GLU A 33 -1.85 17.49 -0.49
C GLU A 33 -2.40 16.33 -1.34
N ALA A 34 -1.80 15.12 -1.26
CA ALA A 34 -2.31 13.93 -1.91
C ALA A 34 -3.71 13.58 -1.38
N LEU A 35 -3.93 13.66 -0.07
CA LEU A 35 -5.23 13.43 0.54
C LEU A 35 -6.29 14.47 0.13
N ALA A 36 -5.90 15.72 -0.12
CA ALA A 36 -6.82 16.73 -0.64
C ALA A 36 -7.36 16.32 -2.03
N ILE A 37 -6.46 15.88 -2.92
CA ILE A 37 -6.80 15.36 -4.25
C ILE A 37 -7.68 14.11 -4.13
N ALA A 38 -7.30 13.17 -3.25
CA ALA A 38 -8.06 11.94 -3.03
C ALA A 38 -9.50 12.23 -2.56
N LYS A 39 -9.67 13.19 -1.66
CA LYS A 39 -10.99 13.64 -1.18
C LYS A 39 -11.83 14.26 -2.29
N GLU A 40 -11.25 15.13 -3.12
CA GLU A 40 -11.95 15.74 -4.28
C GLU A 40 -12.39 14.65 -5.26
N ASN A 41 -11.52 13.69 -5.59
CA ASN A 41 -11.85 12.55 -6.43
C ASN A 41 -12.96 11.69 -5.81
N GLY A 42 -12.88 11.40 -4.50
CA GLY A 42 -13.90 10.64 -3.78
C GLY A 42 -15.27 11.31 -3.83
N ILE A 43 -15.31 12.62 -3.59
CA ILE A 43 -16.56 13.41 -3.68
C ILE A 43 -17.13 13.37 -5.10
N SER A 44 -16.28 13.63 -6.10
CA SER A 44 -16.67 13.63 -7.51
C SER A 44 -17.27 12.30 -7.97
N LEU A 45 -16.75 11.20 -7.46
CA LEU A 45 -17.16 9.84 -7.80
C LEU A 45 -18.16 9.24 -6.80
N GLN A 46 -18.60 10.01 -5.79
CA GLN A 46 -19.54 9.58 -4.75
C GLN A 46 -19.07 8.35 -3.97
N ALA A 47 -17.75 8.21 -3.78
CA ALA A 47 -17.15 7.15 -3.00
C ALA A 47 -17.08 7.51 -1.52
N THR A 48 -17.50 6.59 -0.65
CA THR A 48 -17.41 6.76 0.81
C THR A 48 -16.12 6.16 1.32
N VAL A 49 -15.17 7.00 1.75
CA VAL A 49 -13.87 6.63 2.29
C VAL A 49 -13.51 7.53 3.46
N ASP A 50 -12.94 6.97 4.51
CA ASP A 50 -12.39 7.71 5.65
C ASP A 50 -10.91 8.04 5.37
N TRP A 51 -10.62 9.33 5.18
CA TRP A 51 -9.31 9.83 4.77
C TRP A 51 -8.49 10.32 5.96
N LEU A 52 -7.29 9.76 6.16
CA LEU A 52 -6.44 10.05 7.31
C LEU A 52 -5.00 10.42 6.88
N VAL A 53 -4.40 11.37 7.59
CA VAL A 53 -2.94 11.58 7.48
C VAL A 53 -2.25 10.49 8.29
N THR A 54 -1.39 9.70 7.64
CA THR A 54 -0.69 8.58 8.28
C THR A 54 0.76 8.48 7.80
N ASP A 55 1.68 8.21 8.72
CA ASP A 55 3.01 7.71 8.39
C ASP A 55 3.03 6.20 8.58
N VAL A 56 2.81 5.48 7.48
CA VAL A 56 2.48 4.04 7.45
C VAL A 56 1.29 3.78 8.38
N CYS A 57 1.47 3.20 9.58
CA CYS A 57 0.38 2.97 10.53
C CYS A 57 0.25 4.05 11.61
N GLN A 58 1.20 4.99 11.72
CA GLN A 58 1.08 6.10 12.67
C GLN A 58 -0.05 7.03 12.23
N GLY A 59 -0.97 7.33 13.12
CA GLY A 59 -2.18 8.12 12.81
C GLY A 59 -3.42 7.27 12.56
N LEU A 60 -3.29 5.95 12.44
CA LEU A 60 -4.45 5.07 12.39
C LEU A 60 -5.14 4.98 13.77
N PRO A 61 -6.50 4.97 13.81
CA PRO A 61 -7.25 4.76 15.03
C PRO A 61 -6.93 3.40 15.67
N GLN A 62 -6.61 3.40 16.97
CA GLN A 62 -6.19 2.20 17.70
C GLN A 62 -7.32 1.16 17.93
N ASP A 63 -8.55 1.59 17.76
CA ASP A 63 -9.76 0.77 17.90
C ASP A 63 -10.21 0.09 16.60
N ARG A 64 -9.45 0.29 15.51
CA ARG A 64 -9.75 -0.31 14.20
C ARG A 64 -8.85 -1.50 13.91
N ALA A 65 -9.45 -2.53 13.32
CA ALA A 65 -8.76 -3.67 12.77
C ALA A 65 -9.33 -4.02 11.38
N TYR A 66 -8.45 -4.42 10.47
CA TYR A 66 -8.75 -4.55 9.05
C TYR A 66 -8.73 -6.00 8.59
N ASP A 67 -9.65 -6.34 7.70
CA ASP A 67 -9.73 -7.62 7.01
C ASP A 67 -8.83 -7.62 5.77
N LEU A 68 -8.67 -6.46 5.14
CA LEU A 68 -7.87 -6.25 3.93
C LEU A 68 -7.00 -5.01 4.09
N VAL A 69 -5.73 -5.14 3.77
CA VAL A 69 -4.80 -4.00 3.62
C VAL A 69 -4.26 -4.02 2.20
N VAL A 70 -4.41 -2.91 1.49
CA VAL A 70 -3.82 -2.72 0.16
C VAL A 70 -2.83 -1.57 0.20
N SER A 71 -1.80 -1.62 -0.60
CA SER A 71 -0.86 -0.52 -0.75
C SER A 71 -0.15 -0.57 -2.09
N ASN A 72 -0.02 0.58 -2.72
CA ASN A 72 0.92 0.82 -3.81
C ASN A 72 1.89 1.92 -3.37
N PRO A 73 2.87 1.59 -2.52
CA PRO A 73 3.78 2.58 -1.95
C PRO A 73 4.86 2.98 -2.95
N PRO A 74 5.58 4.09 -2.72
CA PRO A 74 6.80 4.37 -3.48
C PRO A 74 7.82 3.25 -3.25
N TYR A 75 8.25 2.59 -4.33
CA TYR A 75 9.16 1.44 -4.28
C TYR A 75 10.42 1.60 -5.15
N ILE A 76 10.57 2.72 -5.86
CA ILE A 76 11.70 2.94 -6.76
C ILE A 76 12.92 3.33 -5.93
N SER A 77 14.03 2.63 -6.14
CA SER A 77 15.32 3.02 -5.56
C SER A 77 15.97 4.14 -6.37
N GLU A 78 16.79 4.98 -5.72
CA GLU A 78 17.57 6.00 -6.42
C GLU A 78 18.44 5.40 -7.55
N ALA A 79 18.89 4.17 -7.41
CA ALA A 79 19.69 3.46 -8.42
C ALA A 79 18.89 3.08 -9.68
N GLU A 80 17.56 3.12 -9.62
CA GLU A 80 16.67 2.80 -10.76
C GLU A 80 16.20 4.04 -11.52
N LEU A 81 16.60 5.24 -11.08
CA LEU A 81 16.30 6.51 -11.74
C LEU A 81 16.60 6.52 -13.24
N ASP A 82 17.75 5.94 -13.62
CA ASP A 82 18.19 5.93 -15.00
C ASP A 82 17.37 5.00 -15.90
N LEU A 83 16.65 4.06 -15.30
CA LEU A 83 15.80 3.08 -16.02
C LEU A 83 14.35 3.54 -16.18
N MET A 84 13.99 4.69 -15.59
CA MET A 84 12.62 5.21 -15.63
C MET A 84 12.35 5.96 -16.93
N ASP A 85 11.11 5.84 -17.40
CA ASP A 85 10.60 6.66 -18.51
C ASP A 85 10.62 8.15 -18.11
N GLU A 86 11.01 9.01 -19.05
CA GLU A 86 11.10 10.46 -18.84
C GLU A 86 9.75 11.09 -18.45
N SER A 87 8.64 10.51 -18.90
CA SER A 87 7.29 10.97 -18.55
C SER A 87 7.01 10.80 -17.05
N VAL A 88 7.43 9.69 -16.46
CA VAL A 88 7.25 9.41 -15.02
C VAL A 88 8.10 10.37 -14.19
N LYS A 89 9.37 10.58 -14.57
CA LYS A 89 10.28 11.55 -13.90
C LYS A 89 9.73 12.97 -13.88
N ARG A 90 8.97 13.35 -14.92
CA ARG A 90 8.53 14.74 -15.13
C ARG A 90 7.22 15.07 -14.46
N TYR A 91 6.33 14.09 -14.27
CA TYR A 91 4.95 14.34 -13.85
C TYR A 91 4.60 13.75 -12.48
N GLU A 92 5.39 12.84 -11.94
CA GLU A 92 5.15 12.30 -10.61
C GLU A 92 6.05 12.97 -9.55
N PRO A 93 5.51 13.35 -8.37
CA PRO A 93 6.30 13.89 -7.28
C PRO A 93 7.39 12.91 -6.84
N SER A 94 8.60 13.40 -6.60
CA SER A 94 9.74 12.56 -6.18
C SER A 94 9.43 11.73 -4.91
N MET A 95 8.66 12.28 -3.98
CA MET A 95 8.21 11.57 -2.77
C MET A 95 7.27 10.38 -3.07
N ALA A 96 6.56 10.39 -4.19
CA ALA A 96 5.69 9.30 -4.61
C ALA A 96 6.46 8.17 -5.32
N LEU A 97 7.73 8.39 -5.67
CA LEU A 97 8.53 7.46 -6.47
C LEU A 97 9.64 6.79 -5.66
N PHE A 98 10.33 7.57 -4.79
CA PHE A 98 11.57 7.11 -4.16
C PHE A 98 11.36 6.63 -2.74
N ALA A 99 11.94 5.45 -2.45
CA ALA A 99 12.02 4.93 -1.10
C ALA A 99 13.48 4.59 -0.74
N GLU A 100 13.84 4.91 0.49
CA GLU A 100 15.15 4.59 1.07
C GLU A 100 15.40 3.08 1.14
N GLN A 101 16.65 2.69 1.39
CA GLN A 101 17.08 1.30 1.58
C GLN A 101 16.74 0.37 0.39
N GLY A 102 16.92 0.86 -0.84
CA GLY A 102 16.62 0.07 -2.04
C GLY A 102 15.13 -0.12 -2.30
N GLY A 103 14.29 0.85 -1.89
CA GLY A 103 12.84 0.76 -2.07
C GLY A 103 12.12 -0.12 -1.03
N LEU A 104 12.80 -0.57 0.03
CA LEU A 104 12.24 -1.53 1.00
C LEU A 104 11.84 -0.90 2.35
N ALA A 105 12.08 0.39 2.56
CA ALA A 105 11.86 1.06 3.85
C ALA A 105 10.39 0.96 4.29
N PHE A 106 9.47 1.27 3.39
CA PHE A 106 8.02 1.19 3.65
C PHE A 106 7.60 -0.22 4.10
N TYR A 107 8.01 -1.27 3.37
CA TYR A 107 7.61 -2.64 3.71
C TYR A 107 8.15 -3.11 5.06
N ARG A 108 9.38 -2.70 5.41
CA ARG A 108 9.96 -2.99 6.73
C ARG A 108 9.23 -2.27 7.86
N GLN A 109 8.85 -1.02 7.64
CA GLN A 109 8.08 -0.24 8.62
C GLN A 109 6.67 -0.80 8.76
N LEU A 110 6.00 -1.09 7.64
CA LEU A 110 4.68 -1.71 7.63
C LEU A 110 4.67 -3.04 8.39
N ALA A 111 5.60 -3.94 8.07
CA ALA A 111 5.69 -5.25 8.71
C ALA A 111 5.87 -5.18 10.24
N LYS A 112 6.53 -4.11 10.76
CA LYS A 112 6.70 -3.88 12.20
C LYS A 112 5.46 -3.33 12.88
N GLN A 113 4.64 -2.55 12.17
CA GLN A 113 3.56 -1.76 12.77
C GLN A 113 2.18 -2.38 12.57
N ILE A 114 1.94 -3.06 11.43
CA ILE A 114 0.59 -3.42 11.00
C ILE A 114 -0.07 -4.50 11.87
N GLY A 115 0.70 -5.32 12.59
CA GLY A 115 0.19 -6.49 13.29
C GLY A 115 -0.97 -6.20 14.25
N SER A 116 -0.92 -5.08 14.98
CA SER A 116 -2.00 -4.66 15.90
C SER A 116 -3.27 -4.17 15.21
N TYR A 117 -3.23 -3.96 13.91
CA TYR A 117 -4.35 -3.50 13.09
C TYR A 117 -4.94 -4.59 12.19
N LEU A 118 -4.45 -5.84 12.30
CA LEU A 118 -4.96 -6.94 11.50
C LEU A 118 -5.99 -7.75 12.28
N LYS A 119 -7.09 -8.09 11.63
CA LYS A 119 -8.00 -9.11 12.14
C LYS A 119 -7.43 -10.51 11.91
N PRO A 120 -7.90 -11.52 12.66
CA PRO A 120 -7.70 -12.91 12.30
C PRO A 120 -8.11 -13.15 10.85
N SER A 121 -7.33 -13.89 10.08
CA SER A 121 -7.56 -14.17 8.65
C SER A 121 -7.50 -12.94 7.73
N ALA A 122 -6.82 -11.87 8.15
CA ALA A 122 -6.61 -10.70 7.31
C ALA A 122 -5.71 -11.02 6.10
N CYS A 123 -5.87 -10.24 5.04
CA CYS A 123 -5.04 -10.32 3.84
C CYS A 123 -4.38 -8.96 3.55
N LEU A 124 -3.08 -8.98 3.24
CA LEU A 124 -2.37 -7.81 2.71
C LEU A 124 -2.04 -8.05 1.24
N ILE A 125 -2.23 -7.03 0.40
CA ILE A 125 -1.84 -7.02 -1.02
C ILE A 125 -1.00 -5.77 -1.26
N LEU A 126 0.28 -5.97 -1.55
CA LEU A 126 1.27 -4.91 -1.60
C LEU A 126 1.92 -4.89 -2.97
N GLU A 127 1.74 -3.82 -3.73
CA GLU A 127 2.48 -3.62 -4.99
C GLU A 127 3.96 -3.46 -4.70
N ILE A 128 4.82 -3.98 -5.62
CA ILE A 128 6.27 -4.00 -5.48
C ILE A 128 6.96 -3.70 -6.81
N GLY A 129 8.18 -3.22 -6.73
CA GLY A 129 9.08 -3.21 -7.88
C GLY A 129 9.43 -4.63 -8.34
N PHE A 130 9.59 -4.82 -9.65
CA PHE A 130 9.76 -6.14 -10.28
C PHE A 130 11.00 -6.94 -9.82
N ARG A 131 11.92 -6.31 -9.08
CA ARG A 131 13.12 -6.95 -8.50
C ARG A 131 13.03 -7.15 -6.99
N GLN A 132 11.92 -6.73 -6.36
CA GLN A 132 11.79 -6.70 -4.91
C GLN A 132 11.07 -7.92 -4.34
N GLY A 133 10.49 -8.81 -5.18
CA GLY A 133 9.60 -9.88 -4.76
C GLY A 133 10.15 -10.72 -3.61
N GLN A 134 11.34 -11.30 -3.77
CA GLN A 134 11.94 -12.15 -2.74
C GLN A 134 12.24 -11.37 -1.45
N ALA A 135 12.75 -10.13 -1.56
CA ALA A 135 13.09 -9.32 -0.39
C ALA A 135 11.85 -8.96 0.44
N VAL A 136 10.74 -8.58 -0.23
CA VAL A 136 9.49 -8.26 0.46
C VAL A 136 8.86 -9.52 1.07
N VAL A 137 8.87 -10.65 0.36
CA VAL A 137 8.45 -11.95 0.91
C VAL A 137 9.20 -12.29 2.20
N ASP A 138 10.54 -12.12 2.20
CA ASP A 138 11.37 -12.43 3.38
C ASP A 138 11.08 -11.48 4.55
N ILE A 139 10.76 -10.20 4.29
CA ILE A 139 10.36 -9.24 5.33
C ILE A 139 9.10 -9.73 6.03
N PHE A 140 8.06 -10.07 5.26
CA PHE A 140 6.76 -10.46 5.83
C PHE A 140 6.78 -11.87 6.45
N ARG A 141 7.54 -12.82 5.91
CA ARG A 141 7.73 -14.14 6.55
C ARG A 141 8.40 -14.04 7.91
N ARG A 142 9.36 -13.13 8.09
CA ARG A 142 9.99 -12.89 9.40
C ARG A 142 9.04 -12.22 10.38
N ALA A 143 8.23 -11.28 9.93
CA ALA A 143 7.28 -10.56 10.79
C ALA A 143 6.09 -11.44 11.18
N PHE A 144 5.62 -12.29 10.27
CA PHE A 144 4.45 -13.15 10.43
C PHE A 144 4.79 -14.61 10.07
N PRO A 145 5.48 -15.36 10.96
CA PRO A 145 5.96 -16.71 10.65
C PRO A 145 4.87 -17.74 10.32
N GLN A 146 3.63 -17.49 10.77
CA GLN A 146 2.46 -18.36 10.52
C GLN A 146 1.68 -17.96 9.27
N ALA A 147 1.98 -16.80 8.68
CA ALA A 147 1.28 -16.33 7.51
C ALA A 147 1.75 -17.07 6.25
N LYS A 148 0.82 -17.23 5.30
CA LYS A 148 1.18 -17.64 3.95
C LYS A 148 1.58 -16.40 3.15
N VAL A 149 2.85 -16.32 2.73
CA VAL A 149 3.39 -15.20 1.97
C VAL A 149 3.80 -15.66 0.59
N SER A 150 3.23 -15.04 -0.45
CA SER A 150 3.47 -15.36 -1.85
C SER A 150 3.72 -14.10 -2.68
N CYS A 151 4.60 -14.21 -3.68
CA CYS A 151 4.82 -13.20 -4.70
C CYS A 151 4.08 -13.58 -5.97
N HIS A 152 3.44 -12.60 -6.60
CA HIS A 152 2.65 -12.77 -7.81
C HIS A 152 3.19 -11.89 -8.94
N GLN A 153 3.09 -12.43 -10.16
CA GLN A 153 3.62 -11.80 -11.37
C GLN A 153 2.51 -11.16 -12.21
N ASP A 154 2.89 -10.16 -12.99
CA ASP A 154 2.05 -9.58 -14.02
C ASP A 154 1.98 -10.49 -15.29
N LEU A 155 1.21 -10.05 -16.29
CA LEU A 155 1.04 -10.78 -17.55
C LEU A 155 2.36 -10.93 -18.35
N ASN A 156 3.39 -10.15 -18.02
CA ASN A 156 4.71 -10.23 -18.63
C ASN A 156 5.69 -11.10 -17.83
N GLY A 157 5.23 -11.77 -16.76
CA GLY A 157 6.04 -12.63 -15.91
C GLY A 157 6.99 -11.85 -14.98
N ARG A 158 6.71 -10.56 -14.70
CA ARG A 158 7.48 -9.74 -13.76
C ARG A 158 6.78 -9.71 -12.41
N ASP A 159 7.54 -9.82 -11.33
CA ASP A 159 6.99 -9.67 -9.99
C ASP A 159 6.23 -8.35 -9.87
N ARG A 160 5.02 -8.40 -9.33
CA ARG A 160 4.13 -7.25 -9.29
C ARG A 160 3.55 -6.94 -7.92
N TYR A 161 3.16 -7.96 -7.16
CA TYR A 161 2.68 -7.75 -5.80
C TYR A 161 2.99 -8.94 -4.90
N VAL A 162 3.08 -8.65 -3.60
CA VAL A 162 3.18 -9.66 -2.55
C VAL A 162 1.85 -9.74 -1.82
N GLN A 163 1.37 -10.97 -1.63
CA GLN A 163 0.20 -11.29 -0.83
C GLN A 163 0.63 -11.94 0.47
N VAL A 164 0.06 -11.45 1.59
CA VAL A 164 0.25 -11.98 2.95
C VAL A 164 -1.10 -12.39 3.48
N GLU A 165 -1.32 -13.68 3.66
CA GLU A 165 -2.54 -14.25 4.26
C GLU A 165 -2.23 -14.59 5.72
N ILE A 166 -2.85 -13.85 6.65
CA ILE A 166 -2.72 -14.11 8.09
C ILE A 166 -3.58 -15.33 8.42
N ASN A 167 -2.96 -16.36 8.96
CA ASN A 167 -3.66 -17.52 9.49
C ASN A 167 -3.73 -17.39 11.02
N GLU A 168 -4.84 -17.82 11.59
CA GLU A 168 -5.00 -17.91 13.04
C GLU A 168 -3.99 -18.86 13.69
#